data_e699200e0a802a3e6c95151597b90c58
#
_entry.id   e699200e0a802a3e6c95151597b90c58
#
_cell.length_a   1.000
_cell.length_b   1.000
_cell.length_c   1.000
_cell.angle_alpha   90.00
_cell.angle_beta   90.00
_cell.angle_gamma   90.00
#
_symmetry.space_group_name_H-M   'P 1'
#
loop_
_entity.id
_entity.type
_entity.pdbx_description
1 polymer ?
#
loop_
_entity_poly.entity_id
_entity_poly.type
_entity_poly.pdbx_seq_one_letter_code
_entity_poly.pdbx_strand_id
1 'polypeptide(L)'
;MPSELFGTSVIFVKVAPGYVERTLTTLRAKPHVAKAEAVFGRHDIAIAGGFRNTDELRAFASEVQLMDHVRGFRSYPALQDWTQKKADGHASNAYLLIRSTDTQKTMGELRKVPEIQEIIGTTGDSDIVARISADPRANLLESVVTKVQGMPSVLSTETLPAFSQY
;
A
#
# COMPACT_ATOMS: atom_id res chain seq x y z
N MET A 1 -8.60 -1.06 24.60
CA MET A 1 -7.15 -0.94 24.30
C MET A 1 -6.96 -0.84 22.80
N PRO A 2 -6.22 0.17 22.33
CA PRO A 2 -5.93 0.22 20.92
C PRO A 2 -5.07 -0.97 20.49
N SER A 3 -5.35 -1.50 19.29
CA SER A 3 -4.57 -2.61 18.75
C SER A 3 -3.19 -2.12 18.34
N GLU A 4 -2.17 -2.86 18.72
CA GLU A 4 -0.80 -2.59 18.28
C GLU A 4 -0.66 -2.93 16.79
N LEU A 5 0.08 -2.08 16.07
CA LEU A 5 0.33 -2.29 14.65
C LEU A 5 1.76 -2.77 14.45
N PHE A 6 1.94 -3.65 13.47
CA PHE A 6 3.21 -4.30 13.15
C PHE A 6 3.65 -3.89 11.75
N GLY A 7 4.58 -2.93 11.67
CA GLY A 7 5.11 -2.50 10.39
C GLY A 7 4.40 -1.28 9.83
N THR A 8 4.46 -1.14 8.53
CA THR A 8 4.01 0.04 7.81
C THR A 8 2.58 -0.11 7.34
N SER A 9 1.68 0.68 7.91
CA SER A 9 0.29 0.74 7.44
C SER A 9 0.22 1.53 6.14
N VAL A 10 -0.79 1.24 5.31
CA VAL A 10 -0.96 1.88 4.01
C VAL A 10 -2.27 2.63 3.98
N ILE A 11 -2.22 3.86 3.46
CA ILE A 11 -3.41 4.71 3.28
C ILE A 11 -3.44 5.15 1.83
N PHE A 12 -4.60 4.96 1.18
CA PHE A 12 -4.82 5.47 -0.17
C PHE A 12 -5.69 6.70 -0.10
N VAL A 13 -5.33 7.73 -0.86
CA VAL A 13 -6.00 9.03 -0.83
C VAL A 13 -6.47 9.39 -2.23
N LYS A 14 -7.71 9.88 -2.32
CA LYS A 14 -8.26 10.44 -3.54
C LYS A 14 -8.20 11.97 -3.43
N VAL A 15 -7.71 12.63 -4.46
CA VAL A 15 -7.44 14.06 -4.47
C VAL A 15 -8.16 14.72 -5.63
N ALA A 16 -8.56 15.98 -5.48
CA ALA A 16 -9.14 16.74 -6.58
C ALA A 16 -8.16 16.83 -7.76
N PRO A 17 -8.65 16.78 -8.99
CA PRO A 17 -7.78 16.88 -10.17
C PRO A 17 -6.86 18.09 -10.12
N GLY A 18 -5.58 17.89 -10.44
CA GLY A 18 -4.59 18.97 -10.46
C GLY A 18 -3.88 19.23 -9.14
N TYR A 19 -4.25 18.52 -8.06
CA TYR A 19 -3.70 18.78 -6.72
C TYR A 19 -2.84 17.64 -6.18
N VAL A 20 -2.51 16.64 -7.00
CA VAL A 20 -1.74 15.47 -6.54
C VAL A 20 -0.35 15.87 -6.08
N GLU A 21 0.38 16.62 -6.90
CA GLU A 21 1.76 17.01 -6.59
C GLU A 21 1.84 17.85 -5.32
N ARG A 22 0.95 18.84 -5.19
CA ARG A 22 0.90 19.69 -3.99
C ARG A 22 0.58 18.88 -2.75
N THR A 23 -0.37 17.96 -2.84
CA THR A 23 -0.76 17.11 -1.72
C THR A 23 0.37 16.16 -1.33
N LEU A 24 1.08 15.60 -2.31
CA LEU A 24 2.27 14.77 -2.05
C LEU A 24 3.31 15.53 -1.25
N THR A 25 3.60 16.77 -1.63
CA THR A 25 4.58 17.61 -0.92
C THR A 25 4.20 17.79 0.54
N THR A 26 2.93 18.09 0.81
CA THR A 26 2.42 18.25 2.16
C THR A 26 2.50 16.95 2.96
N LEU A 27 2.09 15.84 2.35
CA LEU A 27 2.11 14.53 3.03
C LEU A 27 3.52 14.08 3.37
N ARG A 28 4.47 14.27 2.45
CA ARG A 28 5.87 13.86 2.66
C ARG A 28 6.54 14.61 3.81
N ALA A 29 6.01 15.76 4.20
CA ALA A 29 6.52 16.54 5.33
C ALA A 29 5.99 16.07 6.68
N LYS A 30 5.01 15.18 6.72
CA LYS A 30 4.40 14.71 7.96
C LYS A 30 5.26 13.64 8.63
N PRO A 31 5.37 13.67 9.99
CA PRO A 31 6.29 12.79 10.72
C PRO A 31 6.04 11.30 10.54
N HIS A 32 4.79 10.88 10.42
CA HIS A 32 4.46 9.45 10.31
C HIS A 32 4.68 8.87 8.92
N VAL A 33 4.84 9.73 7.91
CA VAL A 33 4.93 9.28 6.52
C VAL A 33 6.34 8.82 6.21
N ALA A 34 6.49 7.51 5.95
CA ALA A 34 7.75 6.95 5.48
C ALA A 34 7.87 7.11 3.96
N LYS A 35 6.75 7.01 3.25
CA LYS A 35 6.72 7.09 1.80
C LYS A 35 5.33 7.57 1.36
N ALA A 36 5.30 8.47 0.39
CA ALA A 36 4.06 8.88 -0.29
C ALA A 36 4.34 8.90 -1.79
N GLU A 37 3.50 8.22 -2.54
CA GLU A 37 3.69 8.04 -3.98
C GLU A 37 2.39 8.27 -4.72
N ALA A 38 2.47 8.86 -5.92
CA ALA A 38 1.31 8.96 -6.80
C ALA A 38 1.00 7.58 -7.37
N VAL A 39 -0.29 7.25 -7.46
CA VAL A 39 -0.76 5.98 -8.02
C VAL A 39 -1.88 6.23 -9.01
N PHE A 40 -2.16 5.22 -9.84
CA PHE A 40 -3.32 5.19 -10.73
C PHE A 40 -4.42 4.33 -10.11
N GLY A 41 -5.65 4.52 -10.59
CA GLY A 41 -6.79 3.71 -10.21
C GLY A 41 -7.81 4.51 -9.43
N ARG A 42 -8.46 3.87 -8.46
CA ARG A 42 -9.50 4.50 -7.65
C ARG A 42 -8.98 5.58 -6.71
N HIS A 43 -7.68 5.59 -6.48
CA HIS A 43 -7.02 6.56 -5.63
C HIS A 43 -5.85 7.20 -6.36
N ASP A 44 -5.37 8.31 -5.85
CA ASP A 44 -4.34 9.12 -6.51
C ASP A 44 -3.00 9.07 -5.79
N ILE A 45 -2.99 8.77 -4.49
CA ILE A 45 -1.78 8.74 -3.66
C ILE A 45 -1.82 7.52 -2.76
N ALA A 46 -0.67 6.85 -2.63
CA ALA A 46 -0.45 5.80 -1.64
C ALA A 46 0.52 6.34 -0.59
N ILE A 47 0.15 6.21 0.68
CA ILE A 47 0.97 6.61 1.83
C ILE A 47 1.34 5.34 2.59
N ALA A 48 2.63 5.18 2.87
CA ALA A 48 3.12 4.16 3.77
C ALA A 48 3.66 4.86 5.02
N GLY A 49 3.18 4.46 6.19
CA GLY A 49 3.55 5.14 7.42
C GLY A 49 3.59 4.22 8.63
N GLY A 50 4.42 4.58 9.61
CA GLY A 50 4.56 3.86 10.86
C GLY A 50 3.69 4.46 11.95
N PHE A 51 2.86 3.63 12.57
CA PHE A 51 1.96 4.02 13.66
C PHE A 51 2.04 2.96 14.75
N ARG A 52 1.99 3.39 16.01
CA ARG A 52 2.12 2.48 17.14
C ARG A 52 0.87 1.65 17.35
N ASN A 53 -0.29 2.21 17.06
CA ASN A 53 -1.56 1.55 17.29
C ASN A 53 -2.63 2.11 16.35
N THR A 54 -3.81 1.49 16.38
CA THR A 54 -4.93 1.89 15.52
C THR A 54 -5.45 3.29 15.82
N ASP A 55 -5.35 3.75 17.07
CA ASP A 55 -5.79 5.10 17.42
C ASP A 55 -4.90 6.16 16.79
N GLU A 56 -3.58 5.93 16.77
CA GLU A 56 -2.64 6.84 16.12
C GLU A 56 -2.85 6.87 14.61
N LEU A 57 -3.08 5.71 14.00
CA LEU A 57 -3.41 5.64 12.58
C LEU A 57 -4.72 6.38 12.27
N ARG A 58 -5.74 6.19 13.10
CA ARG A 58 -7.03 6.84 12.91
C ARG A 58 -6.91 8.37 13.02
N ALA A 59 -6.14 8.85 13.98
CA ALA A 59 -5.89 10.28 14.14
C ALA A 59 -5.21 10.87 12.91
N PHE A 60 -4.22 10.18 12.38
CA PHE A 60 -3.53 10.60 11.16
C PHE A 60 -4.48 10.58 9.96
N ALA A 61 -5.28 9.52 9.80
CA ALA A 61 -6.25 9.43 8.72
C ALA A 61 -7.27 10.57 8.77
N SER A 62 -7.72 10.95 9.98
CA SER A 62 -8.62 12.08 10.16
C SER A 62 -7.96 13.41 9.75
N GLU A 63 -6.69 13.57 10.10
CA GLU A 63 -5.92 14.76 9.70
C GLU A 63 -5.82 14.86 8.17
N VAL A 64 -5.53 13.74 7.51
CA VAL A 64 -5.43 13.71 6.05
C VAL A 64 -6.79 14.00 5.41
N GLN A 65 -7.86 13.45 5.97
CA GLN A 65 -9.21 13.66 5.44
C GLN A 65 -9.61 15.13 5.49
N LEU A 66 -9.10 15.90 6.44
CA LEU A 66 -9.41 17.32 6.60
C LEU A 66 -8.53 18.23 5.74
N MET A 67 -7.54 17.69 5.04
CA MET A 67 -6.68 18.48 4.16
C MET A 67 -7.48 18.99 2.97
N ASP A 68 -7.10 20.20 2.50
CA ASP A 68 -7.69 20.77 1.30
C ASP A 68 -7.47 19.84 0.11
N HIS A 69 -8.49 19.71 -0.73
CA HIS A 69 -8.47 18.93 -1.96
C HIS A 69 -8.48 17.41 -1.76
N VAL A 70 -8.46 16.91 -0.52
CA VAL A 70 -8.63 15.47 -0.26
C VAL A 70 -10.12 15.15 -0.34
N ARG A 71 -10.48 14.23 -1.25
CA ARG A 71 -11.87 13.85 -1.53
C ARG A 71 -12.26 12.51 -0.97
N GLY A 72 -11.31 11.70 -0.60
CA GLY A 72 -11.57 10.39 0.00
C GLY A 72 -10.28 9.74 0.44
N PHE A 73 -10.41 8.75 1.30
CA PHE A 73 -9.26 7.98 1.72
C PHE A 73 -9.72 6.60 2.15
N ARG A 74 -8.75 5.67 2.20
CA ARG A 74 -8.97 4.33 2.71
C ARG A 74 -7.70 3.87 3.40
N SER A 75 -7.83 3.43 4.66
CA SER A 75 -6.66 3.01 5.43
C SER A 75 -6.66 1.50 5.62
N TYR A 76 -5.46 0.93 5.56
CA TYR A 76 -5.21 -0.50 5.77
C TYR A 76 -4.17 -0.63 6.87
N PRO A 77 -4.61 -0.93 8.10
CA PRO A 77 -3.68 -1.07 9.23
C PRO A 77 -2.82 -2.32 9.07
N ALA A 78 -1.55 -2.22 9.45
CA ALA A 78 -0.62 -3.34 9.40
C ALA A 78 -0.82 -4.24 10.61
N LEU A 79 -1.69 -5.23 10.51
CA LEU A 79 -1.93 -6.22 11.56
C LEU A 79 -0.83 -7.29 11.58
N GLN A 80 -0.23 -7.55 10.43
CA GLN A 80 0.94 -8.40 10.23
C GLN A 80 1.80 -7.73 9.19
N ASP A 81 3.09 -8.03 9.20
CA ASP A 81 4.03 -7.42 8.27
C ASP A 81 5.12 -8.39 7.86
N TRP A 82 5.54 -8.29 6.61
CA TRP A 82 6.72 -8.96 6.10
C TRP A 82 7.40 -8.05 5.11
N THR A 83 8.69 -7.83 5.26
CA THR A 83 9.49 -7.03 4.36
C THR A 83 10.65 -7.87 3.85
N GLN A 84 10.90 -7.84 2.55
CA GLN A 84 12.00 -8.57 1.96
C GLN A 84 13.34 -8.02 2.48
N LYS A 85 14.28 -8.90 2.84
CA LYS A 85 15.57 -8.49 3.41
C LYS A 85 16.39 -7.62 2.45
N LYS A 86 16.19 -7.76 1.16
CA LYS A 86 16.90 -6.99 0.13
C LYS A 86 16.12 -5.77 -0.33
N ALA A 87 15.02 -5.44 0.32
CA ALA A 87 14.28 -4.23 0.00
C ALA A 87 15.13 -3.03 0.39
N ASP A 88 15.50 -2.21 -0.58
CA ASP A 88 16.48 -1.15 -0.40
C ASP A 88 15.92 0.24 -0.70
N GLY A 89 14.64 0.42 -0.49
CA GLY A 89 14.01 1.73 -0.66
C GLY A 89 13.73 2.13 -2.10
N HIS A 90 13.79 1.19 -3.03
CA HIS A 90 13.38 1.47 -4.41
C HIS A 90 11.94 1.94 -4.46
N ALA A 91 11.65 2.80 -5.42
CA ALA A 91 10.29 3.26 -5.67
C ALA A 91 9.40 2.08 -6.03
N SER A 92 8.15 2.13 -5.59
CA SER A 92 7.18 1.09 -5.90
C SER A 92 6.74 1.18 -7.36
N ASN A 93 6.52 0.03 -7.99
CA ASN A 93 5.88 -0.03 -9.31
C ASN A 93 4.37 -0.14 -9.17
N ALA A 94 3.90 -0.78 -8.11
CA ALA A 94 2.47 -0.95 -7.88
C ALA A 94 2.20 -1.39 -6.45
N TYR A 95 0.96 -1.15 -6.04
CA TYR A 95 0.36 -1.74 -4.84
C TYR A 95 -0.72 -2.71 -5.28
N LEU A 96 -0.77 -3.88 -4.64
CA LEU A 96 -1.82 -4.86 -4.86
C LEU A 96 -2.69 -4.95 -3.62
N LEU A 97 -3.98 -4.77 -3.81
CA LEU A 97 -4.99 -5.02 -2.79
C LEU A 97 -5.58 -6.40 -3.06
N ILE A 98 -5.47 -7.31 -2.10
CA ILE A 98 -5.80 -8.71 -2.30
C ILE A 98 -6.88 -9.16 -1.31
N ARG A 99 -7.92 -9.81 -1.83
CA ARG A 99 -8.89 -10.54 -1.01
C ARG A 99 -8.54 -12.01 -1.07
N SER A 100 -8.53 -12.67 0.08
CA SER A 100 -8.06 -14.04 0.21
C SER A 100 -9.01 -14.87 1.06
N THR A 101 -9.12 -16.17 0.74
CA THR A 101 -9.84 -17.12 1.60
C THR A 101 -8.98 -17.60 2.77
N ASP A 102 -7.65 -17.42 2.67
CA ASP A 102 -6.69 -17.86 3.68
C ASP A 102 -5.49 -16.92 3.66
N THR A 103 -5.55 -15.89 4.51
CA THR A 103 -4.55 -14.83 4.52
C THR A 103 -3.14 -15.36 4.80
N GLN A 104 -2.99 -16.29 5.74
CA GLN A 104 -1.67 -16.84 6.08
C GLN A 104 -1.06 -17.61 4.93
N LYS A 105 -1.87 -18.42 4.26
CA LYS A 105 -1.43 -19.19 3.11
C LYS A 105 -1.02 -18.27 1.97
N THR A 106 -1.86 -17.27 1.67
CA THR A 106 -1.57 -16.31 0.61
C THR A 106 -0.31 -15.52 0.91
N MET A 107 -0.12 -15.03 2.13
CA MET A 107 1.09 -14.31 2.52
C MET A 107 2.34 -15.20 2.34
N GLY A 108 2.24 -16.48 2.70
CA GLY A 108 3.33 -17.43 2.48
C GLY A 108 3.70 -17.60 1.02
N GLU A 109 2.70 -17.66 0.14
CA GLU A 109 2.93 -17.75 -1.31
C GLU A 109 3.53 -16.45 -1.87
N LEU A 110 3.03 -15.30 -1.40
CA LEU A 110 3.53 -13.99 -1.86
C LEU A 110 5.01 -13.78 -1.50
N ARG A 111 5.46 -14.29 -0.36
CA ARG A 111 6.87 -14.18 0.07
C ARG A 111 7.83 -14.82 -0.93
N LYS A 112 7.34 -15.76 -1.73
CA LYS A 112 8.16 -16.48 -2.72
C LYS A 112 8.30 -15.72 -4.04
N VAL A 113 7.58 -14.60 -4.20
CA VAL A 113 7.62 -13.80 -5.43
C VAL A 113 8.70 -12.73 -5.26
N PRO A 114 9.81 -12.79 -6.05
CA PRO A 114 10.96 -11.89 -5.83
C PRO A 114 10.65 -10.40 -5.96
N GLU A 115 9.68 -10.03 -6.77
CA GLU A 115 9.33 -8.64 -7.04
C GLU A 115 8.49 -8.02 -5.93
N ILE A 116 7.94 -8.84 -5.03
CA ILE A 116 7.15 -8.34 -3.90
C ILE A 116 8.10 -7.96 -2.77
N GLN A 117 8.10 -6.68 -2.40
CA GLN A 117 9.03 -6.13 -1.43
C GLN A 117 8.47 -6.10 -0.02
N GLU A 118 7.16 -5.92 0.10
CA GLU A 118 6.52 -5.76 1.39
C GLU A 118 5.10 -6.28 1.32
N ILE A 119 4.66 -6.92 2.39
CA ILE A 119 3.31 -7.49 2.48
C ILE A 119 2.77 -7.13 3.86
N ILE A 120 1.56 -6.60 3.92
CA ILE A 120 0.86 -6.46 5.20
C ILE A 120 -0.43 -7.25 5.17
N GLY A 121 -0.71 -7.95 6.26
CA GLY A 121 -2.04 -8.48 6.54
C GLY A 121 -2.86 -7.35 7.16
N THR A 122 -4.06 -7.16 6.69
CA THR A 122 -4.88 -6.03 7.08
C THR A 122 -6.35 -6.44 7.23
N THR A 123 -7.21 -5.46 7.45
CA THR A 123 -8.66 -5.65 7.53
C THR A 123 -9.36 -4.57 6.73
N GLY A 124 -10.63 -4.81 6.43
CA GLY A 124 -11.45 -3.92 5.63
C GLY A 124 -11.95 -4.63 4.39
N ASP A 125 -11.90 -3.95 3.26
CA ASP A 125 -12.33 -4.53 1.98
C ASP A 125 -11.23 -5.35 1.30
N SER A 126 -10.07 -5.43 1.92
CA SER A 126 -8.95 -6.26 1.48
C SER A 126 -8.33 -6.96 2.68
N ASP A 127 -7.74 -8.11 2.46
CA ASP A 127 -7.09 -8.90 3.50
C ASP A 127 -5.58 -8.70 3.51
N ILE A 128 -5.02 -8.31 2.37
CA ILE A 128 -3.58 -8.15 2.18
C ILE A 128 -3.32 -6.94 1.28
N VAL A 129 -2.29 -6.17 1.62
CA VAL A 129 -1.72 -5.16 0.72
C VAL A 129 -0.27 -5.55 0.46
N ALA A 130 0.09 -5.68 -0.82
CA ALA A 130 1.44 -6.01 -1.23
C ALA A 130 2.02 -4.87 -2.05
N ARG A 131 3.30 -4.58 -1.86
CA ARG A 131 4.02 -3.57 -2.64
C ARG A 131 4.99 -4.28 -3.57
N ILE A 132 4.87 -3.97 -4.86
CA ILE A 132 5.72 -4.55 -5.90
C ILE A 132 6.76 -3.52 -6.32
N SER A 133 8.01 -3.97 -6.45
CA SER A 133 9.08 -3.20 -7.05
C SER A 133 9.79 -4.12 -8.04
N ALA A 134 9.66 -3.80 -9.33
CA ALA A 134 10.25 -4.56 -10.41
C ALA A 134 10.94 -3.61 -11.39
N ASP A 135 11.91 -4.11 -12.14
CA ASP A 135 12.55 -3.32 -13.17
C ASP A 135 11.50 -2.98 -14.25
N PRO A 136 11.20 -1.69 -14.48
CA PRO A 136 10.18 -1.30 -15.45
C PRO A 136 10.57 -1.71 -16.88
N ARG A 137 11.86 -1.88 -17.17
CA ARG A 137 12.34 -2.30 -18.48
C ARG A 137 12.05 -3.77 -18.77
N ALA A 138 11.88 -4.57 -17.73
CA ALA A 138 11.62 -6.00 -17.89
C ALA A 138 10.12 -6.32 -18.02
N ASN A 139 9.24 -5.32 -17.87
CA ASN A 139 7.79 -5.46 -17.96
C ASN A 139 7.25 -6.59 -17.06
N LEU A 140 7.79 -6.66 -15.85
CA LEU A 140 7.48 -7.76 -14.92
C LEU A 140 6.17 -7.56 -14.15
N LEU A 141 5.61 -6.35 -14.16
CA LEU A 141 4.41 -6.06 -13.38
C LEU A 141 3.24 -6.96 -13.78
N GLU A 142 2.97 -7.07 -15.07
CA GLU A 142 1.88 -7.91 -15.58
C GLU A 142 2.09 -9.37 -15.19
N SER A 143 3.33 -9.86 -15.30
CA SER A 143 3.69 -11.23 -14.93
C SER A 143 3.44 -11.49 -13.45
N VAL A 144 3.83 -10.54 -12.58
CA VAL A 144 3.62 -10.67 -11.13
C VAL A 144 2.13 -10.69 -10.79
N VAL A 145 1.36 -9.77 -11.37
CA VAL A 145 -0.09 -9.71 -11.12
C VAL A 145 -0.78 -11.00 -11.56
N THR A 146 -0.43 -11.52 -12.74
CA THR A 146 -0.98 -12.76 -13.24
C THR A 146 -0.66 -13.94 -12.32
N LYS A 147 0.57 -13.99 -11.82
CA LYS A 147 0.99 -15.04 -10.88
C LYS A 147 0.17 -14.98 -9.59
N VAL A 148 -0.04 -13.79 -9.04
CA VAL A 148 -0.82 -13.60 -7.81
C VAL A 148 -2.28 -14.02 -8.05
N GLN A 149 -2.87 -13.60 -9.17
CA GLN A 149 -4.25 -13.94 -9.50
C GLN A 149 -4.45 -15.45 -9.67
N GLY A 150 -3.39 -16.17 -10.02
CA GLY A 150 -3.43 -17.63 -10.17
C GLY A 150 -3.31 -18.43 -8.87
N MET A 151 -3.05 -17.75 -7.74
CA MET A 151 -2.94 -18.43 -6.45
C MET A 151 -4.30 -18.93 -5.98
N PRO A 152 -4.43 -20.22 -5.56
CA PRO A 152 -5.73 -20.78 -5.23
C PRO A 152 -6.49 -20.05 -4.12
N SER A 153 -5.81 -19.45 -3.16
CA SER A 153 -6.44 -18.75 -2.05
C SER A 153 -6.78 -17.29 -2.33
N VAL A 154 -6.43 -16.78 -3.52
CA VAL A 154 -6.74 -15.39 -3.91
C VAL A 154 -8.12 -15.34 -4.54
N LEU A 155 -9.01 -14.52 -3.98
CA LEU A 155 -10.36 -14.30 -4.49
C LEU A 155 -10.41 -13.20 -5.53
N SER A 156 -9.72 -12.08 -5.26
CA SER A 156 -9.68 -10.95 -6.17
C SER A 156 -8.46 -10.08 -5.88
N THR A 157 -8.04 -9.32 -6.88
CA THR A 157 -6.96 -8.36 -6.76
C THR A 157 -7.36 -7.03 -7.37
N GLU A 158 -6.82 -5.96 -6.82
CA GLU A 158 -6.88 -4.63 -7.42
C GLU A 158 -5.46 -4.10 -7.48
N THR A 159 -5.03 -3.64 -8.65
CA THR A 159 -3.68 -3.11 -8.86
C THR A 159 -3.74 -1.60 -8.97
N LEU A 160 -2.92 -0.92 -8.16
CA LEU A 160 -2.73 0.53 -8.27
C LEU A 160 -1.27 0.77 -8.69
N PRO A 161 -1.01 0.94 -9.99
CA PRO A 161 0.35 1.25 -10.46
C PRO A 161 0.84 2.57 -9.86
N ALA A 162 2.13 2.65 -9.58
CA ALA A 162 2.73 3.82 -8.96
C ALA A 162 3.63 4.56 -9.94
N PHE A 163 3.70 5.88 -9.75
CA PHE A 163 4.62 6.73 -10.51
C PHE A 163 5.90 6.89 -9.72
N SER A 164 7.02 6.52 -10.30
CA SER A 164 8.33 6.66 -9.64
C SER A 164 8.96 8.04 -9.81
N GLN A 165 8.28 8.96 -10.49
CA GLN A 165 8.85 10.26 -10.85
C GLN A 165 8.75 11.34 -9.79
N TYR A 166 7.96 11.12 -8.77
CA TYR A 166 7.70 12.14 -7.75
C TYR A 166 8.36 11.84 -6.44
#